data_88de06ce0746af925377b85e6c59210a
#
_entry.id   88de06ce0746af925377b85e6c59210a
#
_cell.length_a   1.000
_cell.length_b   1.000
_cell.length_c   1.000
_cell.angle_alpha   90.00
_cell.angle_beta   90.00
_cell.angle_gamma   90.00
#
_symmetry.space_group_name_H-M   'P 1'
#
loop_
_entity.id
_entity.type
_entity.pdbx_description
1 polymer ?
#
loop_
_entity_poly.entity_id
_entity_poly.type
_entity_poly.pdbx_seq_one_letter_code
_entity_poly.pdbx_strand_id
1 'polypeptide(L)'
;MIADGVLTLEEVARSDFNRRFVVTLADQSRVEAVLYRGDTLCVSTQVGCAVACPFCASGAEGLSRALTLPELCAQVLAVEALGLPLARVTASGVGEPLHAPDAVLAFLGWCRERGTPASFTTSGGPLPRLVQFLSAPHNGATVSVHAGFPATRARLVPKGPGLEALFGTLGEELPKLSRKRRKKVALAYLLLAGENDSADELAAFAALARPLGVAVHLYQHNAVASSSLHGATREAYERAYEQLRAEGLVVRMSSQARIEANGGCGTLVAAGTLRRGRDRTSS
;
A
#
# COMPACT_ATOMS: atom_id res chain seq x y z
N MET A 1 -6.27 28.77 5.52
CA MET A 1 -5.60 28.00 6.59
C MET A 1 -5.57 26.55 6.10
N ILE A 2 -4.39 25.95 5.99
CA ILE A 2 -4.23 24.54 5.71
C ILE A 2 -4.74 23.79 6.94
N ALA A 3 -5.46 22.69 6.75
CA ALA A 3 -6.13 21.94 7.81
C ALA A 3 -5.18 21.58 8.97
N ASP A 4 -5.71 21.50 10.19
CA ASP A 4 -4.96 21.17 11.40
C ASP A 4 -4.05 19.94 11.22
N GLY A 5 -2.75 20.11 11.46
CA GLY A 5 -1.74 19.04 11.38
C GLY A 5 -0.88 19.01 10.10
N VAL A 6 -1.21 19.78 9.06
CA VAL A 6 -0.38 19.94 7.85
C VAL A 6 0.05 21.39 7.71
N LEU A 7 1.35 21.62 7.54
CA LEU A 7 1.90 22.97 7.31
C LEU A 7 1.88 23.36 5.84
N THR A 8 2.25 22.45 4.95
CA THR A 8 2.27 22.70 3.50
C THR A 8 1.93 21.44 2.71
N LEU A 9 1.35 21.67 1.53
CA LEU A 9 1.21 20.68 0.46
C LEU A 9 1.90 21.26 -0.78
N GLU A 10 2.90 20.58 -1.31
CA GLU A 10 3.66 20.99 -2.48
C GLU A 10 3.55 19.90 -3.57
N GLU A 11 3.13 20.28 -4.79
CA GLU A 11 3.18 19.39 -5.95
C GLU A 11 4.62 19.31 -6.45
N VAL A 12 5.25 18.15 -6.30
CA VAL A 12 6.68 17.96 -6.63
C VAL A 12 6.90 17.24 -7.97
N ALA A 13 5.87 16.57 -8.50
CA ALA A 13 5.93 15.94 -9.80
C ALA A 13 4.53 15.72 -10.39
N ARG A 14 4.44 15.78 -11.72
CA ARG A 14 3.23 15.55 -12.49
C ARG A 14 3.53 14.72 -13.73
N SER A 15 2.61 13.81 -14.05
CA SER A 15 2.55 13.08 -15.31
C SER A 15 1.12 13.09 -15.86
N ASP A 16 0.87 12.40 -16.96
CA ASP A 16 -0.47 12.25 -17.53
C ASP A 16 -1.44 11.51 -16.59
N PHE A 17 -0.90 10.67 -15.69
CA PHE A 17 -1.70 9.82 -14.83
C PHE A 17 -1.66 10.22 -13.36
N ASN A 18 -0.55 10.81 -12.89
CA ASN A 18 -0.30 11.04 -11.47
C ASN A 18 0.15 12.45 -11.17
N ARG A 19 -0.29 12.97 -10.01
CA ARG A 19 0.26 14.16 -9.37
C ARG A 19 0.79 13.77 -7.99
N ARG A 20 2.09 13.95 -7.77
CA ARG A 20 2.75 13.63 -6.52
C ARG A 20 2.93 14.89 -5.68
N PHE A 21 2.57 14.78 -4.43
CA PHE A 21 2.64 15.86 -3.44
C PHE A 21 3.57 15.46 -2.30
N VAL A 22 4.33 16.44 -1.81
CA VAL A 22 4.97 16.38 -0.50
C VAL A 22 4.08 17.10 0.50
N VAL A 23 3.79 16.44 1.59
CA VAL A 23 3.00 16.92 2.73
C VAL A 23 3.95 17.15 3.88
N THR A 24 4.14 18.40 4.30
CA THR A 24 4.92 18.75 5.49
C THR A 24 3.99 18.87 6.69
N LEU A 25 4.30 18.11 7.74
CA LEU A 25 3.52 18.03 8.97
C LEU A 25 3.99 19.08 9.99
N ALA A 26 3.20 19.27 11.05
CA ALA A 26 3.48 20.29 12.07
C ALA A 26 4.84 20.10 12.77
N ASP A 27 5.32 18.86 12.90
CA ASP A 27 6.65 18.53 13.45
C ASP A 27 7.80 18.58 12.42
N GLN A 28 7.56 19.14 11.23
CA GLN A 28 8.49 19.21 10.10
C GLN A 28 8.77 17.84 9.44
N SER A 29 8.13 16.77 9.86
CA SER A 29 8.17 15.50 9.14
C SER A 29 7.49 15.66 7.77
N ARG A 30 7.96 14.91 6.79
CA ARG A 30 7.47 14.96 5.42
C ARG A 30 7.01 13.58 4.97
N VAL A 31 5.84 13.51 4.36
CA VAL A 31 5.33 12.30 3.71
C VAL A 31 4.84 12.65 2.32
N GLU A 32 4.73 11.66 1.47
CA GLU A 32 4.21 11.85 0.12
C GLU A 32 2.78 11.33 -0.01
N ALA A 33 1.98 12.04 -0.81
CA ALA A 33 0.66 11.62 -1.26
C ALA A 33 0.60 11.67 -2.78
N VAL A 34 -0.27 10.86 -3.39
CA VAL A 34 -0.43 10.83 -4.86
C VAL A 34 -1.89 10.85 -5.23
N LEU A 35 -2.26 11.82 -6.06
CA LEU A 35 -3.51 11.77 -6.80
C LEU A 35 -3.25 11.03 -8.11
N TYR A 36 -3.69 9.77 -8.18
CA TYR A 36 -3.52 8.95 -9.37
C TYR A 36 -4.83 8.81 -10.15
N ARG A 37 -4.70 8.66 -11.48
CA ARG A 37 -5.83 8.60 -12.41
C ARG A 37 -6.73 9.83 -12.38
N GLY A 38 -6.22 10.94 -11.83
CA GLY A 38 -6.91 12.22 -11.77
C GLY A 38 -7.99 12.36 -10.68
N ASP A 39 -8.36 11.28 -9.99
CA ASP A 39 -9.50 11.29 -9.05
C ASP A 39 -9.33 10.46 -7.78
N THR A 40 -8.26 9.70 -7.65
CA THR A 40 -8.04 8.82 -6.51
C THR A 40 -6.81 9.22 -5.71
N LEU A 41 -7.00 9.69 -4.48
CA LEU A 41 -5.90 10.10 -3.60
C LEU A 41 -5.38 8.92 -2.77
N CYS A 42 -4.10 8.65 -2.92
CA CYS A 42 -3.33 7.75 -2.06
C CYS A 42 -2.73 8.56 -0.92
N VAL A 43 -3.19 8.33 0.31
CA VAL A 43 -2.71 9.03 1.52
C VAL A 43 -1.72 8.16 2.29
N SER A 44 -0.74 8.81 2.91
CA SER A 44 0.21 8.19 3.82
C SER A 44 -0.38 8.03 5.22
N THR A 45 0.00 6.96 5.92
CA THR A 45 -0.49 6.63 7.27
C THR A 45 0.59 6.73 8.34
N GLN A 46 1.84 6.82 7.93
CA GLN A 46 3.00 6.87 8.81
C GLN A 46 4.10 7.74 8.21
N VAL A 47 5.02 8.20 9.04
CA VAL A 47 6.32 8.73 8.63
C VAL A 47 7.30 7.55 8.62
N GLY A 48 7.55 7.00 7.41
CA GLY A 48 8.27 5.74 7.22
C GLY A 48 7.39 4.51 7.38
N CYS A 49 7.98 3.31 7.36
CA CYS A 49 7.26 2.05 7.47
C CYS A 49 8.08 0.99 8.18
N ALA A 50 7.49 0.36 9.21
CA ALA A 50 8.18 -0.68 9.98
C ALA A 50 8.24 -2.03 9.24
N VAL A 51 7.42 -2.27 8.21
CA VAL A 51 7.40 -3.57 7.50
C VAL A 51 8.70 -3.85 6.77
N ALA A 52 9.38 -2.79 6.30
CA ALA A 52 10.71 -2.83 5.69
C ALA A 52 10.80 -3.76 4.46
N CYS A 53 9.76 -3.75 3.60
CA CYS A 53 9.77 -4.50 2.35
C CYS A 53 10.92 -4.01 1.46
N PRO A 54 11.83 -4.89 0.97
CA PRO A 54 13.01 -4.48 0.23
C PRO A 54 12.71 -3.86 -1.14
N PHE A 55 11.51 -4.03 -1.66
CA PHE A 55 11.04 -3.45 -2.91
C PHE A 55 10.34 -2.10 -2.76
N CYS A 56 10.22 -1.55 -1.55
CA CYS A 56 9.41 -0.36 -1.28
C CYS A 56 10.24 0.75 -0.62
N ALA A 57 10.25 1.93 -1.23
CA ALA A 57 10.98 3.09 -0.72
C ALA A 57 10.48 3.56 0.66
N SER A 58 9.21 3.35 0.97
CA SER A 58 8.59 3.81 2.23
C SER A 58 9.21 3.23 3.50
N GLY A 59 9.81 2.03 3.40
CA GLY A 59 10.43 1.35 4.55
C GLY A 59 11.95 1.49 4.63
N ALA A 60 12.59 2.17 3.67
CA ALA A 60 14.05 2.22 3.56
C ALA A 60 14.75 2.82 4.80
N GLU A 61 14.13 3.82 5.42
CA GLU A 61 14.65 4.48 6.62
C GLU A 61 13.94 4.03 7.93
N GLY A 62 13.11 2.99 7.84
CA GLY A 62 12.32 2.50 8.96
C GLY A 62 11.10 3.36 9.28
N LEU A 63 10.59 3.24 10.50
CA LEU A 63 9.42 3.95 11.01
C LEU A 63 9.85 5.02 12.01
N SER A 64 9.41 6.26 11.81
CA SER A 64 9.50 7.33 12.80
C SER A 64 8.27 7.35 13.72
N ARG A 65 7.07 7.53 13.16
CA ARG A 65 5.81 7.55 13.89
C ARG A 65 4.58 7.27 12.99
N ALA A 66 3.47 6.95 13.62
CA ALA A 66 2.17 6.97 12.96
C ALA A 66 1.69 8.40 12.72
N LEU A 67 0.83 8.59 11.72
CA LEU A 67 0.05 9.82 11.54
C LEU A 67 -1.20 9.79 12.40
N THR A 68 -1.58 10.95 12.88
CA THR A 68 -2.84 11.17 13.62
C THR A 68 -4.03 11.27 12.67
N LEU A 69 -5.25 11.14 13.18
CA LEU A 69 -6.47 11.35 12.39
C LEU A 69 -6.51 12.75 11.73
N PRO A 70 -6.21 13.85 12.42
CA PRO A 70 -6.14 15.17 11.78
C PRO A 70 -5.14 15.21 10.61
N GLU A 71 -3.96 14.61 10.73
CA GLU A 71 -2.96 14.56 9.68
C GLU A 71 -3.40 13.71 8.47
N LEU A 72 -4.16 12.65 8.70
CA LEU A 72 -4.78 11.86 7.63
C LEU A 72 -5.84 12.65 6.88
N CYS A 73 -6.76 13.30 7.61
CA CYS A 73 -7.82 14.12 7.05
C CYS A 73 -7.25 15.33 6.30
N ALA A 74 -6.20 15.94 6.84
CA ALA A 74 -5.57 17.12 6.27
C ALA A 74 -4.97 16.87 4.88
N GLN A 75 -4.45 15.66 4.59
CA GLN A 75 -4.00 15.30 3.25
C GLN A 75 -5.14 15.38 2.21
N VAL A 76 -6.32 14.92 2.59
CA VAL A 76 -7.53 14.98 1.75
C VAL A 76 -7.97 16.42 1.54
N LEU A 77 -8.16 17.15 2.64
CA LEU A 77 -8.63 18.55 2.62
C LEU A 77 -7.67 19.47 1.85
N ALA A 78 -6.36 19.25 1.97
CA ALA A 78 -5.37 20.04 1.25
C ALA A 78 -5.44 19.82 -0.27
N VAL A 79 -5.69 18.59 -0.74
CA VAL A 79 -5.88 18.30 -2.16
C VAL A 79 -7.22 18.83 -2.68
N GLU A 80 -8.29 18.73 -1.89
CA GLU A 80 -9.59 19.34 -2.19
C GLU A 80 -9.49 20.86 -2.34
N ALA A 81 -8.70 21.53 -1.48
CA ALA A 81 -8.47 22.97 -1.54
C ALA A 81 -7.79 23.45 -2.83
N LEU A 82 -7.09 22.54 -3.55
CA LEU A 82 -6.55 22.81 -4.88
C LEU A 82 -7.62 22.74 -6.00
N GLY A 83 -8.88 22.48 -5.66
CA GLY A 83 -9.95 22.30 -6.64
C GLY A 83 -9.85 21.03 -7.47
N LEU A 84 -9.08 20.03 -6.98
CA LEU A 84 -8.88 18.78 -7.70
C LEU A 84 -10.03 17.80 -7.42
N PRO A 85 -10.48 17.03 -8.44
CA PRO A 85 -11.53 16.04 -8.24
C PRO A 85 -11.04 14.91 -7.33
N LEU A 86 -11.89 14.53 -6.37
CA LEU A 86 -11.63 13.46 -5.42
C LEU A 86 -12.81 12.48 -5.41
N ALA A 87 -12.75 11.44 -6.24
CA ALA A 87 -13.77 10.41 -6.27
C ALA A 87 -13.52 9.31 -5.24
N ARG A 88 -12.27 9.12 -4.81
CA ARG A 88 -11.86 8.05 -3.87
C ARG A 88 -10.61 8.42 -3.09
N VAL A 89 -10.47 7.78 -1.93
CA VAL A 89 -9.25 7.85 -1.11
C VAL A 89 -8.77 6.44 -0.80
N THR A 90 -7.46 6.25 -0.70
CA THR A 90 -6.89 4.98 -0.26
C THR A 90 -5.75 5.19 0.72
N ALA A 91 -5.82 4.55 1.87
CA ALA A 91 -4.73 4.48 2.85
C ALA A 91 -3.72 3.44 2.37
N SER A 92 -2.83 3.84 1.45
CA SER A 92 -1.85 2.95 0.81
C SER A 92 -0.58 3.69 0.37
N GLY A 93 -0.36 4.91 0.87
CA GLY A 93 0.87 5.68 0.68
C GLY A 93 1.99 5.16 1.57
N VAL A 94 2.74 6.06 2.18
CA VAL A 94 3.80 5.68 3.13
C VAL A 94 3.17 5.08 4.38
N GLY A 95 3.63 3.89 4.78
CA GLY A 95 3.24 3.24 6.02
C GLY A 95 2.43 1.96 5.86
N GLU A 96 2.16 1.32 7.00
CA GLU A 96 1.29 0.15 7.14
C GLU A 96 0.04 0.57 7.93
N PRO A 97 -1.15 0.57 7.31
CA PRO A 97 -2.39 1.00 7.97
C PRO A 97 -2.70 0.28 9.28
N LEU A 98 -2.38 -1.03 9.36
CA LEU A 98 -2.64 -1.82 10.56
C LEU A 98 -1.71 -1.49 11.73
N HIS A 99 -0.63 -0.73 11.49
CA HIS A 99 0.25 -0.23 12.55
C HIS A 99 -0.20 1.13 13.11
N ALA A 100 -1.25 1.75 12.54
CA ALA A 100 -1.90 2.96 13.04
C ALA A 100 -3.43 2.75 13.12
N PRO A 101 -3.91 1.68 13.80
CA PRO A 101 -5.26 1.17 13.62
C PRO A 101 -6.34 2.19 14.00
N ASP A 102 -6.19 2.86 15.13
CA ASP A 102 -7.23 3.76 15.64
C ASP A 102 -7.39 4.99 14.71
N ALA A 103 -6.29 5.60 14.30
CA ALA A 103 -6.30 6.74 13.40
C ALA A 103 -6.85 6.36 12.01
N VAL A 104 -6.43 5.21 11.45
CA VAL A 104 -6.87 4.79 10.12
C VAL A 104 -8.33 4.34 10.12
N LEU A 105 -8.80 3.62 11.14
CA LEU A 105 -10.21 3.25 11.25
C LEU A 105 -11.11 4.48 11.40
N ALA A 106 -10.72 5.45 12.23
CA ALA A 106 -11.40 6.71 12.37
C ALA A 106 -11.42 7.49 11.04
N PHE A 107 -10.30 7.49 10.29
CA PHE A 107 -10.22 8.10 8.97
C PHE A 107 -11.15 7.43 7.94
N LEU A 108 -11.24 6.11 7.90
CA LEU A 108 -12.20 5.41 7.04
C LEU A 108 -13.65 5.78 7.40
N GLY A 109 -13.95 5.94 8.70
CA GLY A 109 -15.22 6.44 9.21
C GLY A 109 -15.52 7.86 8.73
N TRP A 110 -14.56 8.78 8.91
CA TRP A 110 -14.65 10.17 8.47
C TRP A 110 -14.88 10.29 6.95
N CYS A 111 -14.16 9.52 6.13
CA CYS A 111 -14.39 9.47 4.69
C CYS A 111 -15.81 9.01 4.35
N ARG A 112 -16.31 7.97 5.04
CA ARG A 112 -17.67 7.46 4.84
C ARG A 112 -18.74 8.49 5.16
N GLU A 113 -18.60 9.23 6.26
CA GLU A 113 -19.53 10.29 6.66
C GLU A 113 -19.60 11.42 5.63
N ARG A 114 -18.49 11.68 4.95
CA ARG A 114 -18.41 12.65 3.84
C ARG A 114 -18.91 12.08 2.49
N GLY A 115 -19.32 10.81 2.45
CA GLY A 115 -19.70 10.15 1.21
C GLY A 115 -18.54 9.79 0.29
N THR A 116 -17.28 9.92 0.76
CA THR A 116 -16.08 9.60 -0.02
C THR A 116 -15.70 8.12 0.15
N PRO A 117 -15.71 7.31 -0.93
CA PRO A 117 -15.29 5.92 -0.87
C PRO A 117 -13.83 5.80 -0.42
N ALA A 118 -13.57 5.07 0.67
CA ALA A 118 -12.23 4.88 1.20
C ALA A 118 -11.83 3.40 1.21
N SER A 119 -10.57 3.12 0.89
CA SER A 119 -9.96 1.79 0.84
C SER A 119 -8.60 1.79 1.54
N PHE A 120 -8.02 0.60 1.72
CA PHE A 120 -6.67 0.47 2.28
C PHE A 120 -5.91 -0.69 1.62
N THR A 121 -4.57 -0.63 1.71
CA THR A 121 -3.67 -1.72 1.33
C THR A 121 -2.77 -2.04 2.52
N THR A 122 -2.59 -3.33 2.84
CA THR A 122 -1.85 -3.79 4.01
C THR A 122 -0.98 -4.99 3.71
N SER A 123 0.11 -5.16 4.45
CA SER A 123 0.91 -6.39 4.48
C SER A 123 0.21 -7.56 5.19
N GLY A 124 -0.91 -7.27 5.87
CA GLY A 124 -1.73 -8.23 6.60
C GLY A 124 -1.40 -8.38 8.08
N GLY A 125 -0.45 -7.63 8.60
CA GLY A 125 -0.07 -7.74 10.02
C GLY A 125 -0.18 -6.45 10.82
N PRO A 126 -0.47 -6.56 12.13
CA PRO A 126 -0.78 -7.75 12.94
C PRO A 126 -2.14 -8.38 12.61
N LEU A 127 -2.22 -9.72 12.66
CA LEU A 127 -3.44 -10.45 12.26
C LEU A 127 -4.72 -10.04 13.01
N PRO A 128 -4.71 -9.79 14.34
CA PRO A 128 -5.91 -9.30 15.02
C PRO A 128 -6.41 -7.95 14.47
N ARG A 129 -5.50 -7.10 14.00
CA ARG A 129 -5.86 -5.83 13.36
C ARG A 129 -6.40 -6.04 11.94
N LEU A 130 -5.87 -7.02 11.20
CA LEU A 130 -6.43 -7.41 9.91
C LEU A 130 -7.92 -7.81 10.05
N VAL A 131 -8.25 -8.64 11.04
CA VAL A 131 -9.64 -9.05 11.34
C VAL A 131 -10.52 -7.82 11.62
N GLN A 132 -10.04 -6.92 12.46
CA GLN A 132 -10.74 -5.67 12.78
C GLN A 132 -11.01 -4.82 11.52
N PHE A 133 -10.02 -4.65 10.66
CA PHE A 133 -10.13 -3.84 9.44
C PHE A 133 -11.04 -4.50 8.38
N LEU A 134 -10.96 -5.81 8.20
CA LEU A 134 -11.87 -6.54 7.31
C LEU A 134 -13.33 -6.42 7.77
N SER A 135 -13.56 -6.33 9.07
CA SER A 135 -14.89 -6.16 9.68
C SER A 135 -15.38 -4.71 9.66
N ALA A 136 -14.48 -3.73 9.62
CA ALA A 136 -14.83 -2.31 9.57
C ALA A 136 -15.44 -1.91 8.21
N PRO A 137 -16.24 -0.84 8.12
CA PRO A 137 -16.73 -0.31 6.85
C PRO A 137 -15.59 0.22 5.98
N HIS A 138 -15.40 -0.36 4.78
CA HIS A 138 -14.45 0.08 3.77
C HIS A 138 -15.00 -0.15 2.35
N ASN A 139 -14.43 0.54 1.36
CA ASN A 139 -14.79 0.37 -0.05
C ASN A 139 -13.84 -0.57 -0.81
N GLY A 140 -12.74 -0.95 -0.20
CA GLY A 140 -11.77 -1.91 -0.71
C GLY A 140 -10.71 -2.24 0.34
N ALA A 141 -10.29 -3.50 0.39
CA ALA A 141 -9.16 -3.98 1.18
C ALA A 141 -8.24 -4.80 0.27
N THR A 142 -6.97 -4.42 0.18
CA THR A 142 -5.99 -5.17 -0.58
C THR A 142 -4.93 -5.71 0.37
N VAL A 143 -4.75 -7.03 0.39
CA VAL A 143 -3.74 -7.70 1.23
C VAL A 143 -2.54 -8.06 0.36
N SER A 144 -1.40 -7.47 0.67
CA SER A 144 -0.12 -7.67 -0.01
C SER A 144 0.48 -9.01 0.40
N VAL A 145 0.52 -9.97 -0.53
CA VAL A 145 1.04 -11.33 -0.29
C VAL A 145 2.43 -11.50 -0.89
N HIS A 146 2.58 -11.31 -2.19
CA HIS A 146 3.82 -11.28 -2.97
C HIS A 146 4.65 -12.58 -2.92
N ALA A 147 4.08 -13.69 -2.47
CA ALA A 147 4.79 -14.96 -2.35
C ALA A 147 3.84 -16.16 -2.40
N GLY A 148 4.35 -17.29 -2.90
CA GLY A 148 3.75 -18.62 -2.82
C GLY A 148 4.40 -19.50 -1.76
N PHE A 149 5.68 -19.24 -1.43
CA PHE A 149 6.42 -19.98 -0.42
C PHE A 149 6.77 -19.14 0.82
N PRO A 150 6.84 -19.78 2.02
CA PRO A 150 7.14 -19.08 3.27
C PRO A 150 8.49 -18.35 3.25
N ALA A 151 9.52 -18.93 2.65
CA ALA A 151 10.85 -18.33 2.54
C ALA A 151 10.84 -17.05 1.71
N THR A 152 10.14 -17.05 0.57
CA THR A 152 9.95 -15.88 -0.29
C THR A 152 9.16 -14.79 0.43
N ARG A 153 8.10 -15.17 1.15
CA ARG A 153 7.33 -14.23 1.97
C ARG A 153 8.19 -13.56 3.04
N ALA A 154 9.01 -14.32 3.75
CA ALA A 154 9.88 -13.81 4.80
C ALA A 154 10.94 -12.82 4.27
N ARG A 155 11.43 -13.03 3.02
CA ARG A 155 12.36 -12.10 2.37
C ARG A 155 11.65 -10.82 1.90
N LEU A 156 10.50 -10.96 1.24
CA LEU A 156 9.81 -9.82 0.59
C LEU A 156 8.97 -8.99 1.56
N VAL A 157 8.46 -9.58 2.64
CA VAL A 157 7.66 -8.88 3.65
C VAL A 157 8.15 -9.26 5.06
N PRO A 158 9.38 -8.86 5.42
CA PRO A 158 10.11 -9.43 6.56
C PRO A 158 9.45 -9.24 7.91
N LYS A 159 8.63 -8.21 8.08
CA LYS A 159 7.88 -7.96 9.33
C LYS A 159 6.36 -8.10 9.16
N GLY A 160 5.93 -8.75 8.08
CA GLY A 160 4.54 -9.18 7.91
C GLY A 160 4.30 -10.57 8.48
N PRO A 161 3.04 -11.00 8.57
CA PRO A 161 2.70 -12.37 8.96
C PRO A 161 3.21 -13.39 7.93
N GLY A 162 3.57 -14.59 8.40
CA GLY A 162 3.87 -15.71 7.53
C GLY A 162 2.65 -16.15 6.71
N LEU A 163 2.89 -16.87 5.60
CA LEU A 163 1.82 -17.25 4.67
C LEU A 163 0.74 -18.09 5.35
N GLU A 164 1.12 -19.12 6.09
CA GLU A 164 0.18 -20.03 6.74
C GLU A 164 -0.77 -19.28 7.67
N ALA A 165 -0.24 -18.45 8.57
CA ALA A 165 -1.04 -17.68 9.50
C ALA A 165 -1.92 -16.63 8.79
N LEU A 166 -1.39 -15.99 7.73
CA LEU A 166 -2.14 -15.02 6.94
C LEU A 166 -3.31 -15.67 6.20
N PHE A 167 -3.04 -16.76 5.47
CA PHE A 167 -4.09 -17.46 4.71
C PHE A 167 -5.08 -18.20 5.62
N GLY A 168 -4.63 -18.74 6.76
CA GLY A 168 -5.52 -19.28 7.80
C GLY A 168 -6.50 -18.21 8.29
N THR A 169 -6.00 -17.04 8.70
CA THR A 169 -6.85 -15.91 9.12
C THR A 169 -7.82 -15.47 8.02
N LEU A 170 -7.35 -15.32 6.77
CA LEU A 170 -8.22 -14.94 5.66
C LEU A 170 -9.28 -16.01 5.37
N GLY A 171 -8.91 -17.30 5.44
CA GLY A 171 -9.81 -18.43 5.26
C GLY A 171 -10.94 -18.49 6.31
N GLU A 172 -10.64 -18.09 7.54
CA GLU A 172 -11.60 -18.01 8.64
C GLU A 172 -12.50 -16.76 8.56
N GLU A 173 -11.94 -15.61 8.19
CA GLU A 173 -12.64 -14.33 8.28
C GLU A 173 -13.45 -13.97 7.02
N LEU A 174 -12.96 -14.31 5.82
CA LEU A 174 -13.66 -13.96 4.60
C LEU A 174 -15.05 -14.62 4.45
N PRO A 175 -15.27 -15.88 4.86
CA PRO A 175 -16.62 -16.49 4.84
C PRO A 175 -17.62 -15.78 5.74
N LYS A 176 -17.19 -15.14 6.84
CA LYS A 176 -18.06 -14.38 7.76
C LYS A 176 -18.56 -13.08 7.12
N LEU A 177 -17.88 -12.58 6.09
CA LEU A 177 -18.29 -11.37 5.38
C LEU A 177 -19.44 -11.67 4.40
N SER A 178 -20.38 -10.72 4.25
CA SER A 178 -21.38 -10.79 3.19
C SER A 178 -20.70 -10.88 1.81
N ARG A 179 -21.37 -11.49 0.83
CA ARG A 179 -20.88 -11.61 -0.56
C ARG A 179 -20.44 -10.24 -1.14
N LYS A 180 -21.21 -9.17 -0.84
CA LYS A 180 -20.89 -7.80 -1.29
C LYS A 180 -19.59 -7.30 -0.67
N ARG A 181 -19.35 -7.57 0.60
CA ARG A 181 -18.10 -7.16 1.31
C ARG A 181 -16.92 -7.98 0.87
N ARG A 182 -17.06 -9.30 0.77
CA ARG A 182 -15.97 -10.18 0.30
C ARG A 182 -15.47 -9.81 -1.09
N LYS A 183 -16.36 -9.39 -2.02
CA LYS A 183 -15.97 -8.87 -3.35
C LYS A 183 -15.13 -7.60 -3.33
N LYS A 184 -15.05 -6.91 -2.19
CA LYS A 184 -14.20 -5.72 -2.00
C LYS A 184 -12.81 -6.07 -1.45
N VAL A 185 -12.55 -7.32 -1.11
CA VAL A 185 -11.24 -7.80 -0.68
C VAL A 185 -10.50 -8.36 -1.88
N ALA A 186 -9.21 -8.04 -1.99
CA ALA A 186 -8.32 -8.55 -3.01
C ALA A 186 -6.96 -8.90 -2.41
N LEU A 187 -6.24 -9.81 -3.05
CA LEU A 187 -4.82 -10.06 -2.78
C LEU A 187 -3.98 -9.26 -3.76
N ALA A 188 -2.83 -8.78 -3.33
CA ALA A 188 -1.83 -8.18 -4.21
C ALA A 188 -0.62 -9.11 -4.37
N TYR A 189 -0.18 -9.27 -5.61
CA TYR A 189 1.04 -9.96 -5.96
C TYR A 189 1.91 -9.04 -6.82
N LEU A 190 3.01 -8.57 -6.28
CA LEU A 190 4.03 -7.80 -6.98
C LEU A 190 5.01 -8.77 -7.61
N LEU A 191 5.16 -8.75 -8.93
CA LEU A 191 6.04 -9.66 -9.65
C LEU A 191 7.46 -9.08 -9.73
N LEU A 192 8.42 -9.81 -9.18
CA LEU A 192 9.83 -9.45 -9.07
C LEU A 192 10.69 -10.52 -9.75
N ALA A 193 11.55 -10.08 -10.67
CA ALA A 193 12.41 -10.97 -11.45
C ALA A 193 13.37 -11.76 -10.57
N GLY A 194 13.35 -13.09 -10.71
CA GLY A 194 14.23 -14.00 -9.97
C GLY A 194 13.87 -14.19 -8.49
N GLU A 195 12.84 -13.53 -7.99
CA GLU A 195 12.41 -13.61 -6.58
C GLU A 195 11.14 -14.44 -6.40
N ASN A 196 10.11 -14.12 -7.16
CA ASN A 196 8.78 -14.71 -7.01
C ASN A 196 8.06 -14.93 -8.35
N ASP A 197 8.79 -14.91 -9.46
CA ASP A 197 8.25 -15.01 -10.82
C ASP A 197 8.36 -16.42 -11.43
N SER A 198 8.85 -17.41 -10.66
CA SER A 198 8.90 -18.81 -11.12
C SER A 198 7.50 -19.42 -11.21
N ALA A 199 7.35 -20.41 -12.11
CA ALA A 199 6.08 -21.12 -12.27
C ALA A 199 5.63 -21.82 -10.98
N ASP A 200 6.57 -22.39 -10.21
CA ASP A 200 6.27 -23.06 -8.94
C ASP A 200 5.79 -22.08 -7.87
N GLU A 201 6.43 -20.90 -7.79
CA GLU A 201 6.03 -19.83 -6.86
C GLU A 201 4.61 -19.34 -7.16
N LEU A 202 4.29 -19.15 -8.44
CA LEU A 202 2.96 -18.72 -8.88
C LEU A 202 1.90 -19.81 -8.64
N ALA A 203 2.23 -21.08 -8.91
CA ALA A 203 1.34 -22.22 -8.66
C ALA A 203 1.06 -22.38 -7.15
N ALA A 204 2.10 -22.28 -6.30
CA ALA A 204 1.95 -22.33 -4.86
C ALA A 204 1.07 -21.17 -4.33
N PHE A 205 1.29 -19.95 -4.82
CA PHE A 205 0.42 -18.81 -4.48
C PHE A 205 -1.02 -19.06 -4.94
N ALA A 206 -1.23 -19.57 -6.15
CA ALA A 206 -2.57 -19.84 -6.67
C ALA A 206 -3.30 -20.89 -5.84
N ALA A 207 -2.61 -21.95 -5.40
CA ALA A 207 -3.18 -22.98 -4.52
C ALA A 207 -3.68 -22.40 -3.19
N LEU A 208 -2.95 -21.43 -2.61
CA LEU A 208 -3.34 -20.73 -1.38
C LEU A 208 -4.50 -19.73 -1.63
N ALA A 209 -4.48 -19.01 -2.75
CA ALA A 209 -5.42 -17.94 -3.03
C ALA A 209 -6.79 -18.42 -3.52
N ARG A 210 -6.84 -19.51 -4.30
CA ARG A 210 -8.05 -20.03 -4.93
C ARG A 210 -9.19 -20.32 -3.95
N PRO A 211 -8.96 -20.95 -2.78
CA PRO A 211 -10.03 -21.22 -1.82
C PRO A 211 -10.71 -19.97 -1.26
N LEU A 212 -10.02 -18.83 -1.26
CA LEU A 212 -10.54 -17.57 -0.72
C LEU A 212 -11.60 -16.92 -1.63
N GLY A 213 -11.60 -17.22 -2.94
CA GLY A 213 -12.56 -16.71 -3.91
C GLY A 213 -12.54 -15.19 -4.05
N VAL A 214 -11.40 -14.55 -3.83
CA VAL A 214 -11.18 -13.11 -4.00
C VAL A 214 -10.31 -12.82 -5.24
N ALA A 215 -10.37 -11.58 -5.74
CA ALA A 215 -9.54 -11.18 -6.88
C ALA A 215 -8.07 -11.04 -6.49
N VAL A 216 -7.18 -11.27 -7.45
CA VAL A 216 -5.74 -11.00 -7.35
C VAL A 216 -5.40 -9.79 -8.20
N HIS A 217 -4.73 -8.81 -7.60
CA HIS A 217 -4.12 -7.70 -8.33
C HIS A 217 -2.64 -8.05 -8.58
N LEU A 218 -2.30 -8.32 -9.82
CA LEU A 218 -0.94 -8.55 -10.25
C LEU A 218 -0.28 -7.20 -10.56
N TYR A 219 0.77 -6.86 -9.82
CA TYR A 219 1.48 -5.59 -9.94
C TYR A 219 2.84 -5.76 -10.61
N GLN A 220 3.19 -4.76 -11.43
CA GLN A 220 4.56 -4.56 -11.88
C GLN A 220 5.33 -3.73 -10.84
N HIS A 221 6.62 -3.99 -10.71
CA HIS A 221 7.52 -3.27 -9.83
C HIS A 221 7.95 -1.95 -10.45
N ASN A 222 7.94 -0.91 -9.63
CA ASN A 222 8.59 0.37 -9.96
C ASN A 222 9.97 0.38 -9.30
N ALA A 223 11.00 0.65 -10.09
CA ALA A 223 12.36 0.76 -9.56
C ALA A 223 12.45 1.87 -8.51
N VAL A 224 13.05 1.56 -7.38
CA VAL A 224 13.31 2.50 -6.28
C VAL A 224 14.80 2.51 -5.96
N ALA A 225 15.35 3.69 -5.66
CA ALA A 225 16.79 3.85 -5.43
C ALA A 225 17.32 3.06 -4.22
N SER A 226 16.43 2.74 -3.27
CA SER A 226 16.75 1.98 -2.06
C SER A 226 16.75 0.45 -2.25
N SER A 227 16.49 -0.06 -3.47
CA SER A 227 16.34 -1.47 -3.74
C SER A 227 17.20 -1.93 -4.91
N SER A 228 17.80 -3.12 -4.79
CA SER A 228 18.45 -3.82 -5.89
C SER A 228 17.51 -4.79 -6.62
N LEU A 229 16.25 -4.90 -6.20
CA LEU A 229 15.27 -5.77 -6.83
C LEU A 229 14.78 -5.19 -8.15
N HIS A 230 14.51 -6.06 -9.10
CA HIS A 230 14.06 -5.68 -10.43
C HIS A 230 12.66 -6.21 -10.73
N GLY A 231 11.91 -5.45 -11.50
CA GLY A 231 10.63 -5.89 -12.04
C GLY A 231 10.81 -7.01 -13.07
N ALA A 232 9.83 -7.89 -13.16
CA ALA A 232 9.77 -8.88 -14.23
C ALA A 232 9.64 -8.20 -15.60
N THR A 233 10.16 -8.85 -16.66
CA THR A 233 9.96 -8.37 -18.02
C THR A 233 8.47 -8.40 -18.39
N ARG A 234 8.10 -7.70 -19.46
CA ARG A 234 6.72 -7.69 -19.95
C ARG A 234 6.23 -9.11 -20.27
N GLU A 235 7.05 -9.91 -20.93
CA GLU A 235 6.72 -11.28 -21.30
C GLU A 235 6.57 -12.18 -20.06
N ALA A 236 7.41 -12.01 -19.04
CA ALA A 236 7.28 -12.73 -17.76
C ALA A 236 6.00 -12.32 -17.02
N TYR A 237 5.65 -11.04 -17.05
CA TYR A 237 4.42 -10.52 -16.46
C TYR A 237 3.16 -11.06 -17.16
N GLU A 238 3.16 -11.11 -18.48
CA GLU A 238 2.07 -11.68 -19.28
C GLU A 238 1.94 -13.19 -19.04
N ARG A 239 3.05 -13.94 -18.99
CA ARG A 239 3.04 -15.37 -18.64
C ARG A 239 2.48 -15.61 -17.23
N ALA A 240 2.91 -14.82 -16.24
CA ALA A 240 2.40 -14.93 -14.87
C ALA A 240 0.90 -14.66 -14.80
N TYR A 241 0.42 -13.67 -15.55
CA TYR A 241 -1.01 -13.37 -15.66
C TYR A 241 -1.80 -14.56 -16.22
N GLU A 242 -1.34 -15.14 -17.32
CA GLU A 242 -2.03 -16.28 -17.96
C GLU A 242 -1.97 -17.53 -17.05
N GLN A 243 -0.82 -17.80 -16.41
CA GLN A 243 -0.71 -18.92 -15.48
C GLN A 243 -1.68 -18.78 -14.31
N LEU A 244 -1.72 -17.63 -13.63
CA LEU A 244 -2.62 -17.42 -12.49
C LEU A 244 -4.10 -17.53 -12.90
N ARG A 245 -4.44 -17.13 -14.12
CA ARG A 245 -5.80 -17.33 -14.67
C ARG A 245 -6.10 -18.80 -14.96
N ALA A 246 -5.15 -19.51 -15.55
CA ALA A 246 -5.29 -20.96 -15.79
C ALA A 246 -5.47 -21.76 -14.49
N GLU A 247 -4.88 -21.28 -13.39
CA GLU A 247 -5.10 -21.80 -12.04
C GLU A 247 -6.48 -21.43 -11.43
N GLY A 248 -7.35 -20.76 -12.19
CA GLY A 248 -8.72 -20.45 -11.79
C GLY A 248 -8.88 -19.15 -10.99
N LEU A 249 -7.88 -18.28 -10.95
CA LEU A 249 -7.95 -17.02 -10.24
C LEU A 249 -8.56 -15.90 -11.10
N VAL A 250 -9.28 -14.98 -10.46
CA VAL A 250 -9.70 -13.72 -11.08
C VAL A 250 -8.57 -12.72 -10.95
N VAL A 251 -7.77 -12.55 -12.00
CA VAL A 251 -6.59 -11.69 -12.00
C VAL A 251 -6.88 -10.34 -12.66
N ARG A 252 -6.38 -9.27 -12.05
CA ARG A 252 -6.41 -7.90 -12.59
C ARG A 252 -4.99 -7.38 -12.70
N MET A 253 -4.63 -6.89 -13.87
CA MET A 253 -3.32 -6.29 -14.11
C MET A 253 -3.23 -4.87 -13.56
N SER A 254 -2.01 -4.40 -13.29
CA SER A 254 -1.73 -3.00 -12.92
C SER A 254 -2.24 -2.03 -13.99
N SER A 255 -2.83 -0.93 -13.57
CA SER A 255 -3.07 0.20 -14.46
C SER A 255 -1.79 0.98 -14.73
N GLN A 256 -1.74 1.71 -15.85
CA GLN A 256 -0.58 2.54 -16.21
C GLN A 256 -0.17 3.51 -15.10
N ALA A 257 -1.14 4.12 -14.43
CA ALA A 257 -0.90 5.02 -13.29
C ALA A 257 -0.14 4.39 -12.11
N ARG A 258 -0.13 3.05 -12.00
CA ARG A 258 0.56 2.34 -10.91
C ARG A 258 1.98 1.92 -11.24
N ILE A 259 2.36 1.96 -12.52
CA ILE A 259 3.64 1.47 -13.04
C ILE A 259 4.53 2.60 -13.59
N GLU A 260 4.26 3.82 -13.22
CA GLU A 260 5.10 4.96 -13.61
C GLU A 260 5.99 5.45 -12.45
N ALA A 261 7.14 6.04 -12.80
CA ALA A 261 8.13 6.52 -11.82
C ALA A 261 7.58 7.62 -10.90
N ASN A 262 6.64 8.44 -11.40
CA ASN A 262 6.03 9.53 -10.64
C ASN A 262 4.84 9.05 -9.81
N GLY A 263 5.13 8.52 -8.61
CA GLY A 263 4.08 8.15 -7.66
C GLY A 263 3.43 6.80 -7.90
N GLY A 264 4.04 5.91 -8.69
CA GLY A 264 3.64 4.50 -8.78
C GLY A 264 3.76 3.79 -7.44
N CYS A 265 3.14 2.61 -7.33
CA CYS A 265 3.15 1.84 -6.08
C CYS A 265 4.58 1.53 -5.61
N GLY A 266 4.86 1.75 -4.32
CA GLY A 266 6.17 1.49 -3.69
C GLY A 266 7.19 2.62 -3.84
N THR A 267 6.93 3.67 -4.62
CA THR A 267 7.90 4.76 -4.87
C THR A 267 7.85 5.88 -3.83
N LEU A 268 6.81 5.95 -3.01
CA LEU A 268 6.62 7.04 -2.06
C LEU A 268 7.59 6.96 -0.90
N VAL A 269 8.14 8.13 -0.53
CA VAL A 269 9.11 8.26 0.55
C VAL A 269 8.56 9.12 1.69
N ALA A 270 9.18 8.98 2.86
CA ALA A 270 9.00 9.88 3.99
C ALA A 270 10.38 10.30 4.49
N ALA A 271 10.48 11.55 4.94
CA ALA A 271 11.63 12.03 5.69
C ALA A 271 11.14 12.46 7.07
N GLY A 272 11.66 11.84 8.12
CA GLY A 272 11.51 12.32 9.48
C GLY A 272 12.27 13.65 9.67
N THR A 273 12.05 14.34 10.77
CA THR A 273 12.89 15.47 11.18
C THR A 273 14.35 15.00 11.13
N LEU A 274 15.14 15.57 10.24
CA LEU A 274 16.57 15.30 10.17
C LEU A 274 17.11 15.36 11.60
N ARG A 275 17.61 14.25 12.15
CA ARG A 275 18.47 14.31 13.32
C ARG A 275 19.59 15.23 12.93
N ARG A 276 19.58 16.46 13.48
CA ARG A 276 20.68 17.40 13.34
C ARG A 276 21.95 16.61 13.55
N GLY A 277 22.82 16.66 12.56
CA GLY A 277 24.03 15.86 12.49
C GLY A 277 24.76 15.87 13.84
N ARG A 278 25.22 14.71 14.25
CA ARG A 278 26.35 14.66 15.16
C ARG A 278 27.49 15.30 14.38
N ASP A 279 27.83 16.51 14.79
CA ASP A 279 29.10 17.13 14.43
C ASP A 279 30.20 16.09 14.66
N ARG A 280 30.76 15.59 13.57
CA ARG A 280 32.07 14.97 13.61
C ARG A 280 33.06 16.11 13.70
N THR A 281 33.24 16.66 14.90
CA THR A 281 34.45 17.40 15.21
C THR A 281 35.56 16.36 15.30
N SER A 282 36.36 16.34 14.25
CA SER A 282 37.68 15.76 14.20
C SER A 282 38.57 16.40 15.27
N SER A 283 39.21 15.59 16.02
CA SER A 283 40.52 15.88 16.63
C SER A 283 41.45 14.74 16.28
#